data_db25578057ca1302074ae44209b58a32
#
_entry.id   db25578057ca1302074ae44209b58a32
#
_cell.length_a   1.000
_cell.length_b   1.000
_cell.length_c   1.000
_cell.angle_alpha   90.00
_cell.angle_beta   90.00
_cell.angle_gamma   90.00
#
_symmetry.space_group_name_H-M   'P 1'
#
loop_
_entity.id
_entity.type
_entity.pdbx_description
1 polymer ?
#
loop_
_entity_poly.entity_id
_entity_poly.type
_entity_poly.pdbx_seq_one_letter_code
_entity_poly.pdbx_strand_id
1 'polypeptide(L)'
;MSNYEKKTIDVKNIKNLLNNDYLPKINLLFNKDIPKEPKTPDELILFRFANLKESEIQKYFFSQIRNLGIEIMSKNKLNFMEAVKNDNGDAVVSKLTQNQKMAFYARKKAEGFKGGFPDLTIFLYNNKFTLRDTMYLELKRIDAPSGIHLTEEQLDWFVKLNNMGYNSYITNNPIFFRDVVLKEIKNFFEV
;
A
#
# COMPACT_ATOMS: atom_id res chain seq x y z
N MET A 1 -4.69 4.04 33.64
CA MET A 1 -4.56 4.57 32.27
C MET A 1 -3.63 3.62 31.53
N SER A 2 -4.15 2.76 30.66
CA SER A 2 -3.30 1.85 29.90
C SER A 2 -2.67 2.65 28.77
N ASN A 3 -1.34 2.75 28.78
CA ASN A 3 -0.56 3.19 27.66
C ASN A 3 -0.79 2.17 26.52
N TYR A 4 -1.63 2.51 25.57
CA TYR A 4 -1.68 1.82 24.28
C TYR A 4 -0.42 2.23 23.51
N GLU A 5 0.71 1.65 23.83
CA GLU A 5 1.84 1.61 22.91
C GLU A 5 1.40 0.76 21.72
N LYS A 6 1.28 1.39 20.55
CA LYS A 6 1.14 0.65 19.29
C LYS A 6 2.40 -0.20 19.16
N LYS A 7 2.27 -1.50 19.41
CA LYS A 7 3.35 -2.43 19.11
C LYS A 7 3.58 -2.42 17.62
N THR A 8 4.76 -2.01 17.23
CA THR A 8 5.20 -2.01 15.83
C THR A 8 6.18 -3.15 15.64
N ILE A 9 6.06 -3.87 14.52
CA ILE A 9 6.92 -4.99 14.17
C ILE A 9 7.86 -4.52 13.07
N ASP A 10 9.16 -4.68 13.28
CA ASP A 10 10.16 -4.39 12.25
C ASP A 10 9.93 -5.34 11.07
N VAL A 11 9.83 -4.80 9.87
CA VAL A 11 9.65 -5.57 8.63
C VAL A 11 10.74 -6.63 8.45
N LYS A 12 11.97 -6.40 8.98
CA LYS A 12 13.02 -7.41 8.98
C LYS A 12 12.66 -8.67 9.78
N ASN A 13 11.83 -8.53 10.81
CA ASN A 13 11.40 -9.63 11.67
C ASN A 13 10.13 -10.32 11.17
N ILE A 14 9.40 -9.74 10.24
CA ILE A 14 8.18 -10.32 9.67
C ILE A 14 8.47 -11.66 9.00
N LYS A 15 9.61 -11.78 8.31
CA LYS A 15 10.03 -13.05 7.66
C LYS A 15 10.13 -14.21 8.65
N ASN A 16 10.37 -13.93 9.93
CA ASN A 16 10.50 -14.95 10.98
C ASN A 16 9.15 -15.30 11.63
N LEU A 17 8.11 -14.49 11.42
CA LEU A 17 6.80 -14.65 12.05
C LEU A 17 5.76 -15.31 11.13
N LEU A 18 6.02 -15.33 9.84
CA LEU A 18 5.10 -15.88 8.84
C LEU A 18 5.70 -17.17 8.26
N ASN A 19 4.95 -18.26 8.30
CA ASN A 19 5.30 -19.49 7.58
C ASN A 19 5.46 -19.19 6.08
N ASN A 20 6.57 -19.63 5.51
CA ASN A 20 7.22 -19.20 4.28
C ASN A 20 6.39 -19.19 2.97
N ASP A 21 5.18 -19.72 2.92
CA ASP A 21 4.48 -19.93 1.64
C ASP A 21 3.56 -18.78 1.20
N TYR A 22 3.24 -17.83 2.09
CA TYR A 22 2.27 -16.76 1.83
C TYR A 22 2.70 -15.41 2.39
N LEU A 23 3.95 -15.01 2.15
CA LEU A 23 4.40 -13.68 2.57
C LEU A 23 3.91 -12.60 1.60
N PRO A 24 3.42 -11.46 2.10
CA PRO A 24 3.21 -10.30 1.25
C PRO A 24 4.52 -9.97 0.52
N LYS A 25 4.43 -9.59 -0.74
CA LYS A 25 5.61 -9.16 -1.49
C LYS A 25 6.07 -7.83 -0.92
N ILE A 26 7.14 -7.86 -0.13
CA ILE A 26 7.68 -6.69 0.56
C ILE A 26 8.91 -6.22 -0.19
N ASN A 27 8.86 -4.99 -0.68
CA ASN A 27 10.02 -4.31 -1.25
C ASN A 27 10.07 -2.86 -0.76
N LEU A 28 11.07 -2.55 0.02
CA LEU A 28 11.21 -1.26 0.67
C LEU A 28 12.55 -0.62 0.32
N LEU A 29 12.50 0.67 0.01
CA LEU A 29 13.67 1.53 -0.11
C LEU A 29 14.02 2.12 1.24
N PHE A 30 15.30 2.24 1.49
CA PHE A 30 15.85 2.95 2.63
C PHE A 30 16.61 4.18 2.14
N ASN A 31 16.78 5.21 2.98
CA ASN A 31 17.49 6.44 2.62
C ASN A 31 18.91 6.19 2.06
N LYS A 32 19.58 5.12 2.51
CA LYS A 32 20.91 4.72 2.01
C LYS A 32 20.92 4.21 0.57
N ASP A 33 19.75 3.75 0.07
CA ASP A 33 19.60 3.18 -1.27
C ASP A 33 19.28 4.25 -2.31
N ILE A 34 19.11 5.52 -1.86
CA ILE A 34 18.75 6.63 -2.71
C ILE A 34 20.02 7.30 -3.22
N PRO A 35 20.22 7.37 -4.53
CA PRO A 35 21.40 8.00 -5.11
C PRO A 35 21.42 9.50 -4.81
N LYS A 36 22.56 10.00 -4.34
CA LYS A 36 22.76 11.45 -4.12
C LYS A 36 22.82 12.21 -5.43
N GLU A 37 23.39 11.58 -6.45
CA GLU A 37 23.56 12.11 -7.80
C GLU A 37 23.00 11.08 -8.80
N PRO A 38 21.73 11.22 -9.22
CA PRO A 38 21.10 10.27 -10.12
C PRO A 38 21.72 10.33 -11.51
N LYS A 39 22.12 9.18 -12.05
CA LYS A 39 22.73 9.01 -13.37
C LYS A 39 21.82 8.33 -14.38
N THR A 40 20.80 7.61 -13.90
CA THR A 40 19.85 6.89 -14.73
C THR A 40 18.44 7.42 -14.53
N PRO A 41 17.50 7.18 -15.47
CA PRO A 41 16.09 7.54 -15.29
C PRO A 41 15.46 6.96 -14.01
N ASP A 42 15.80 5.72 -13.67
CA ASP A 42 15.28 5.07 -12.46
C ASP A 42 15.86 5.71 -11.20
N GLU A 43 17.13 6.01 -11.17
CA GLU A 43 17.75 6.74 -10.05
C GLU A 43 17.14 8.13 -9.88
N LEU A 44 16.78 8.81 -10.97
CA LEU A 44 16.11 10.10 -10.92
C LEU A 44 14.70 9.98 -10.32
N ILE A 45 13.98 8.89 -10.64
CA ILE A 45 12.68 8.59 -10.03
C ILE A 45 12.85 8.38 -8.51
N LEU A 46 13.81 7.55 -8.09
CA LEU A 46 14.10 7.28 -6.69
C LEU A 46 14.48 8.56 -5.93
N PHE A 47 15.35 9.38 -6.50
CA PHE A 47 15.78 10.64 -5.91
C PHE A 47 14.62 11.62 -5.70
N ARG A 48 13.73 11.76 -6.69
CA ARG A 48 12.54 12.60 -6.58
C ARG A 48 11.56 12.05 -5.55
N PHE A 49 11.40 10.74 -5.51
CA PHE A 49 10.46 10.05 -4.63
C PHE A 49 10.85 10.15 -3.16
N ALA A 50 12.14 10.18 -2.85
CA ALA A 50 12.68 10.26 -1.50
C ALA A 50 12.21 11.47 -0.69
N ASN A 51 11.90 12.56 -1.39
CA ASN A 51 11.48 13.82 -0.77
C ASN A 51 9.96 13.98 -0.69
N LEU A 52 9.19 12.99 -1.13
CA LEU A 52 7.73 13.05 -1.11
C LEU A 52 7.17 12.76 0.29
N LYS A 53 6.14 13.49 0.66
CA LYS A 53 5.29 13.17 1.82
C LYS A 53 4.45 11.93 1.50
N GLU A 54 3.98 11.25 2.54
CA GLU A 54 3.15 10.06 2.39
C GLU A 54 1.92 10.28 1.48
N SER A 55 1.24 11.43 1.64
CA SER A 55 0.11 11.78 0.78
C SER A 55 0.48 11.98 -0.69
N GLU A 56 1.72 12.40 -0.97
CA GLU A 56 2.24 12.57 -2.33
C GLU A 56 2.64 11.21 -2.92
N ILE A 57 3.21 10.34 -2.09
CA ILE A 57 3.51 8.95 -2.43
C ILE A 57 2.21 8.23 -2.83
N GLN A 58 1.17 8.31 -2.01
CA GLN A 58 -0.14 7.74 -2.32
C GLN A 58 -0.72 8.29 -3.65
N LYS A 59 -0.65 9.62 -3.86
CA LYS A 59 -1.09 10.24 -5.12
C LYS A 59 -0.31 9.74 -6.32
N TYR A 60 1.01 9.55 -6.18
CA TYR A 60 1.85 9.03 -7.25
C TYR A 60 1.40 7.62 -7.65
N PHE A 61 1.32 6.68 -6.70
CA PHE A 61 0.90 5.31 -7.00
C PHE A 61 -0.52 5.28 -7.58
N PHE A 62 -1.44 6.04 -6.99
CA PHE A 62 -2.81 6.12 -7.48
C PHE A 62 -2.88 6.64 -8.93
N SER A 63 -2.07 7.64 -9.29
CA SER A 63 -2.00 8.16 -10.66
C SER A 63 -1.48 7.12 -11.66
N GLN A 64 -0.48 6.33 -11.27
CA GLN A 64 0.05 5.24 -12.11
C GLN A 64 -1.00 4.16 -12.36
N ILE A 65 -1.73 3.75 -11.33
CA ILE A 65 -2.83 2.78 -11.45
C ILE A 65 -3.92 3.33 -12.39
N ARG A 66 -4.31 4.59 -12.21
CA ARG A 66 -5.32 5.24 -13.06
C ARG A 66 -4.90 5.28 -14.52
N ASN A 67 -3.65 5.65 -14.80
CA ASN A 67 -3.12 5.68 -16.17
C ASN A 67 -3.13 4.30 -16.81
N LEU A 68 -2.73 3.28 -16.06
CA LEU A 68 -2.83 1.89 -16.53
C LEU A 68 -4.29 1.47 -16.78
N GLY A 69 -5.23 1.90 -15.93
CA GLY A 69 -6.66 1.64 -16.13
C GLY A 69 -7.18 2.21 -17.46
N ILE A 70 -6.75 3.43 -17.80
CA ILE A 70 -7.08 4.05 -19.09
C ILE A 70 -6.49 3.23 -20.25
N GLU A 71 -5.24 2.78 -20.14
CA GLU A 71 -4.59 1.93 -21.14
C GLU A 71 -5.36 0.62 -21.35
N ILE A 72 -5.72 -0.08 -20.27
CA ILE A 72 -6.49 -1.32 -20.31
C ILE A 72 -7.83 -1.12 -21.00
N MET A 73 -8.59 -0.10 -20.62
CA MET A 73 -9.89 0.22 -21.23
C MET A 73 -9.76 0.61 -22.71
N SER A 74 -8.68 1.25 -23.11
CA SER A 74 -8.44 1.61 -24.52
C SER A 74 -8.21 0.40 -25.40
N LYS A 75 -7.60 -0.66 -24.88
CA LYS A 75 -7.33 -1.91 -25.59
C LYS A 75 -8.55 -2.84 -25.61
N ASN A 76 -9.25 -2.94 -24.51
CA ASN A 76 -10.47 -3.72 -24.40
C ASN A 76 -11.48 -3.02 -23.48
N LYS A 77 -12.56 -2.49 -24.05
CA LYS A 77 -13.62 -1.76 -23.32
C LYS A 77 -14.39 -2.62 -22.30
N LEU A 78 -14.23 -3.94 -22.34
CA LEU A 78 -14.87 -4.86 -21.40
C LEU A 78 -14.00 -5.11 -20.15
N ASN A 79 -12.72 -4.75 -20.22
CA ASN A 79 -11.79 -4.87 -19.11
C ASN A 79 -11.65 -3.50 -18.43
N PHE A 80 -11.72 -3.48 -17.13
CA PHE A 80 -11.40 -2.27 -16.38
C PHE A 80 -10.86 -2.62 -15.00
N MET A 81 -10.19 -1.66 -14.39
CA MET A 81 -9.79 -1.75 -13.01
C MET A 81 -10.20 -0.51 -12.22
N GLU A 82 -10.45 -0.72 -10.97
CA GLU A 82 -10.77 0.34 -10.02
C GLU A 82 -9.79 0.28 -8.86
N ALA A 83 -9.21 1.43 -8.51
CA ALA A 83 -8.41 1.56 -7.31
C ALA A 83 -9.16 2.41 -6.29
N VAL A 84 -9.36 1.86 -5.12
CA VAL A 84 -10.01 2.54 -4.01
C VAL A 84 -8.96 2.83 -2.94
N LYS A 85 -8.85 4.10 -2.55
CA LYS A 85 -8.09 4.49 -1.38
C LYS A 85 -8.91 4.17 -0.14
N ASN A 86 -8.34 3.38 0.74
CA ASN A 86 -8.95 3.07 2.01
C ASN A 86 -8.68 4.24 2.97
N ASP A 87 -9.67 5.10 3.17
CA ASP A 87 -9.54 6.28 4.02
C ASP A 87 -9.62 5.87 5.49
N ASN A 88 -8.49 5.92 6.16
CA ASN A 88 -8.39 5.73 7.61
C ASN A 88 -8.78 7.00 8.41
N GLY A 89 -9.21 8.06 7.74
CA GLY A 89 -9.56 9.33 8.36
C GLY A 89 -8.36 10.14 8.86
N ASP A 90 -7.14 9.79 8.46
CA ASP A 90 -5.90 10.39 8.98
C ASP A 90 -5.82 11.90 8.75
N ALA A 91 -6.36 12.41 7.65
CA ALA A 91 -6.39 13.83 7.35
C ALA A 91 -7.26 14.62 8.36
N VAL A 92 -8.33 14.01 8.85
CA VAL A 92 -9.20 14.60 9.89
C VAL A 92 -8.53 14.47 11.25
N VAL A 93 -7.97 13.28 11.54
CA VAL A 93 -7.35 12.97 12.83
C VAL A 93 -6.13 13.85 13.12
N SER A 94 -5.36 14.23 12.09
CA SER A 94 -4.17 15.09 12.27
C SER A 94 -4.49 16.45 12.90
N LYS A 95 -5.73 16.94 12.75
CA LYS A 95 -6.21 18.23 13.28
C LYS A 95 -6.85 18.13 14.66
N LEU A 96 -7.00 16.91 15.19
CA LEU A 96 -7.68 16.69 16.47
C LEU A 96 -6.71 16.70 17.64
N THR A 97 -7.19 17.15 18.80
CA THR A 97 -6.50 16.96 20.08
C THR A 97 -6.45 15.46 20.44
N GLN A 98 -5.60 15.10 21.39
CA GLN A 98 -5.46 13.68 21.80
C GLN A 98 -6.79 13.07 22.27
N ASN A 99 -7.57 13.79 23.07
CA ASN A 99 -8.88 13.30 23.54
C ASN A 99 -9.88 13.15 22.38
N GLN A 100 -9.87 14.09 21.44
CA GLN A 100 -10.71 14.00 20.23
C GLN A 100 -10.30 12.82 19.34
N LYS A 101 -8.99 12.53 19.22
CA LYS A 101 -8.50 11.34 18.52
C LYS A 101 -9.02 10.05 19.15
N MET A 102 -8.92 9.94 20.48
CA MET A 102 -9.44 8.76 21.20
C MET A 102 -10.94 8.58 20.99
N ALA A 103 -11.74 9.64 21.09
CA ALA A 103 -13.18 9.60 20.84
C ALA A 103 -13.49 9.24 19.39
N PHE A 104 -12.75 9.78 18.41
CA PHE A 104 -12.91 9.47 17.00
C PHE A 104 -12.66 7.98 16.72
N TYR A 105 -11.54 7.42 17.20
CA TYR A 105 -11.24 6.01 16.98
C TYR A 105 -12.19 5.07 17.72
N ALA A 106 -12.64 5.44 18.93
CA ALA A 106 -13.64 4.65 19.65
C ALA A 106 -14.96 4.59 18.87
N ARG A 107 -15.41 5.71 18.31
CA ARG A 107 -16.61 5.76 17.46
C ARG A 107 -16.42 4.93 16.20
N LYS A 108 -15.30 5.09 15.49
CA LYS A 108 -14.99 4.32 14.28
C LYS A 108 -14.95 2.82 14.55
N LYS A 109 -14.40 2.40 15.68
CA LYS A 109 -14.40 1.00 16.09
C LYS A 109 -15.82 0.49 16.38
N ALA A 110 -16.66 1.31 17.01
CA ALA A 110 -18.07 0.98 17.23
C ALA A 110 -18.87 0.89 15.92
N GLU A 111 -18.50 1.67 14.89
CA GLU A 111 -19.04 1.60 13.53
C GLU A 111 -18.52 0.38 12.73
N GLY A 112 -17.70 -0.49 13.36
CA GLY A 112 -17.14 -1.69 12.73
C GLY A 112 -15.83 -1.46 11.97
N PHE A 113 -15.27 -0.24 12.03
CA PHE A 113 -13.97 0.05 11.42
C PHE A 113 -12.86 -0.74 12.11
N LYS A 114 -12.07 -1.45 11.32
CA LYS A 114 -10.86 -2.16 11.78
C LYS A 114 -9.65 -1.42 11.26
N GLY A 115 -8.79 -0.94 12.17
CA GLY A 115 -7.51 -0.36 11.81
C GLY A 115 -6.60 -1.34 11.07
N GLY A 116 -5.58 -0.81 10.41
CA GLY A 116 -4.53 -1.61 9.79
C GLY A 116 -4.87 -2.21 8.43
N PHE A 117 -6.05 -1.92 7.87
CA PHE A 117 -6.36 -2.34 6.50
C PHE A 117 -5.43 -1.63 5.51
N PRO A 118 -4.98 -2.30 4.42
CA PRO A 118 -4.06 -1.72 3.44
C PRO A 118 -4.54 -0.38 2.86
N ASP A 119 -3.61 0.51 2.50
CA ASP A 119 -3.90 1.86 1.99
C ASP A 119 -4.72 1.88 0.71
N LEU A 120 -4.47 0.93 -0.19
CA LEU A 120 -5.14 0.82 -1.49
C LEU A 120 -5.68 -0.60 -1.71
N THR A 121 -6.87 -0.65 -2.30
CA THR A 121 -7.45 -1.86 -2.87
C THR A 121 -7.61 -1.65 -4.37
N ILE A 122 -7.15 -2.61 -5.17
CA ILE A 122 -7.22 -2.59 -6.64
C ILE A 122 -8.11 -3.75 -7.06
N PHE A 123 -9.26 -3.44 -7.62
CA PHE A 123 -10.21 -4.41 -8.15
C PHE A 123 -9.97 -4.60 -9.65
N LEU A 124 -9.82 -5.84 -10.10
CA LEU A 124 -9.60 -6.21 -11.48
C LEU A 124 -10.85 -6.88 -12.05
N TYR A 125 -11.43 -6.28 -13.07
CA TYR A 125 -12.66 -6.74 -13.69
C TYR A 125 -12.40 -7.12 -15.15
N ASN A 126 -13.02 -8.19 -15.59
CA ASN A 126 -13.07 -8.55 -17.00
C ASN A 126 -14.54 -8.78 -17.44
N ASN A 127 -14.78 -8.74 -18.74
CA ASN A 127 -16.04 -9.11 -19.37
C ASN A 127 -17.31 -8.78 -18.54
N LYS A 128 -17.95 -7.66 -18.83
CA LYS A 128 -19.23 -7.27 -18.23
C LYS A 128 -19.18 -7.02 -16.71
N PHE A 129 -18.08 -6.42 -16.22
CA PHE A 129 -17.97 -6.02 -14.82
C PHE A 129 -17.94 -7.19 -13.82
N THR A 130 -17.49 -8.35 -14.24
CA THR A 130 -17.27 -9.46 -13.31
C THR A 130 -15.93 -9.25 -12.62
N LEU A 131 -15.96 -9.09 -11.30
CA LEU A 131 -14.74 -9.06 -10.46
C LEU A 131 -14.01 -10.39 -10.59
N ARG A 132 -12.73 -10.35 -10.91
CA ARG A 132 -11.90 -11.54 -11.10
C ARG A 132 -10.76 -11.65 -10.11
N ASP A 133 -10.20 -10.52 -9.72
CA ASP A 133 -9.11 -10.50 -8.75
C ASP A 133 -9.11 -9.20 -7.95
N THR A 134 -8.44 -9.22 -6.83
CA THR A 134 -8.27 -8.07 -5.96
C THR A 134 -6.85 -8.06 -5.41
N MET A 135 -6.18 -6.94 -5.54
CA MET A 135 -4.84 -6.71 -5.00
C MET A 135 -4.88 -5.68 -3.88
N TYR A 136 -4.03 -5.84 -2.89
CA TYR A 136 -3.93 -4.95 -1.74
C TYR A 136 -2.53 -4.37 -1.64
N LEU A 137 -2.45 -3.06 -1.37
CA LEU A 137 -1.19 -2.34 -1.33
C LEU A 137 -1.10 -1.47 -0.09
N GLU A 138 -0.10 -1.72 0.73
CA GLU A 138 0.30 -0.88 1.85
C GLU A 138 1.49 -0.01 1.43
N LEU A 139 1.37 1.27 1.66
CA LEU A 139 2.41 2.25 1.32
C LEU A 139 3.16 2.69 2.56
N LYS A 140 4.47 2.79 2.44
CA LYS A 140 5.35 3.20 3.53
C LYS A 140 6.18 4.41 3.13
N ARG A 141 6.61 5.18 4.12
CA ARG A 141 7.51 6.31 3.92
C ARG A 141 8.96 5.82 3.84
N ILE A 142 9.79 6.54 3.09
CA ILE A 142 11.23 6.25 2.99
C ILE A 142 11.98 6.78 4.22
N ASP A 143 11.52 7.90 4.75
CA ASP A 143 12.22 8.70 5.77
C ASP A 143 11.87 8.34 7.21
N ALA A 144 11.30 7.16 7.46
CA ALA A 144 11.02 6.73 8.83
C ALA A 144 12.34 6.55 9.61
N PRO A 145 12.62 7.36 10.66
CA PRO A 145 13.92 7.38 11.34
C PRO A 145 14.30 6.05 12.01
N SER A 146 13.29 5.30 12.43
CA SER A 146 13.42 4.01 13.13
C SER A 146 13.29 2.79 12.22
N GLY A 147 13.31 2.98 10.89
CA GLY A 147 13.00 1.92 9.94
C GLY A 147 11.50 1.83 9.62
N ILE A 148 11.16 0.88 8.79
CA ILE A 148 9.78 0.70 8.33
C ILE A 148 9.10 -0.36 9.19
N HIS A 149 8.04 0.06 9.86
CA HIS A 149 7.30 -0.80 10.77
C HIS A 149 5.87 -1.02 10.29
N LEU A 150 5.39 -2.24 10.47
CA LEU A 150 3.96 -2.55 10.41
C LEU A 150 3.38 -2.55 11.83
N THR A 151 2.15 -2.12 11.98
CA THR A 151 1.41 -2.38 13.22
C THR A 151 0.96 -3.85 13.26
N GLU A 152 0.64 -4.35 14.46
CA GLU A 152 0.10 -5.72 14.60
C GLU A 152 -1.19 -5.89 13.78
N GLU A 153 -2.04 -4.86 13.74
CA GLU A 153 -3.27 -4.89 12.95
C GLU A 153 -3.00 -4.97 11.44
N GLN A 154 -1.98 -4.22 10.95
CA GLN A 154 -1.57 -4.30 9.54
C GLN A 154 -1.07 -5.71 9.20
N LEU A 155 -0.22 -6.27 10.05
CA LEU A 155 0.29 -7.63 9.86
C LEU A 155 -0.83 -8.66 9.85
N ASP A 156 -1.77 -8.58 10.79
CA ASP A 156 -2.93 -9.47 10.89
C ASP A 156 -3.79 -9.43 9.62
N TRP A 157 -4.00 -8.23 9.05
CA TRP A 157 -4.68 -8.09 7.77
C TRP A 157 -3.91 -8.76 6.62
N PHE A 158 -2.59 -8.56 6.52
CA PHE A 158 -1.82 -9.19 5.46
C PHE A 158 -1.84 -10.71 5.55
N VAL A 159 -1.74 -11.26 6.75
CA VAL A 159 -1.88 -12.72 6.97
C VAL A 159 -3.25 -13.21 6.49
N LYS A 160 -4.33 -12.52 6.86
CA LYS A 160 -5.69 -12.88 6.43
C LYS A 160 -5.86 -12.82 4.93
N LEU A 161 -5.42 -11.73 4.30
CA LEU A 161 -5.54 -11.54 2.85
C LEU A 161 -4.76 -12.61 2.08
N ASN A 162 -3.54 -12.92 2.51
CA ASN A 162 -2.75 -13.98 1.88
C ASN A 162 -3.39 -15.36 2.07
N ASN A 163 -3.91 -15.67 3.26
CA ASN A 163 -4.61 -16.93 3.52
C ASN A 163 -5.90 -17.07 2.68
N MET A 164 -6.50 -15.95 2.28
CA MET A 164 -7.62 -15.93 1.33
C MET A 164 -7.18 -16.04 -0.14
N GLY A 165 -5.87 -16.07 -0.41
CA GLY A 165 -5.31 -16.17 -1.76
C GLY A 165 -5.17 -14.84 -2.50
N TYR A 166 -5.34 -13.71 -1.82
CA TYR A 166 -5.20 -12.39 -2.45
C TYR A 166 -3.73 -11.95 -2.56
N ASN A 167 -3.38 -11.32 -3.66
CA ASN A 167 -2.09 -10.66 -3.81
C ASN A 167 -2.00 -9.42 -2.93
N SER A 168 -0.99 -9.36 -2.10
CA SER A 168 -0.75 -8.20 -1.23
C SER A 168 0.71 -7.75 -1.26
N TYR A 169 0.91 -6.44 -1.18
CA TYR A 169 2.21 -5.79 -1.36
C TYR A 169 2.42 -4.74 -0.28
N ILE A 170 3.66 -4.63 0.17
CA ILE A 170 4.11 -3.55 1.06
C ILE A 170 5.29 -2.87 0.38
N THR A 171 5.14 -1.60 0.04
CA THR A 171 6.19 -0.89 -0.69
C THR A 171 6.22 0.61 -0.43
N ASN A 172 7.39 1.19 -0.58
CA ASN A 172 7.65 2.60 -0.78
C ASN A 172 8.52 2.80 -2.05
N ASN A 173 8.70 1.75 -2.85
CA ASN A 173 9.60 1.72 -3.99
C ASN A 173 8.82 1.88 -5.30
N PRO A 174 8.92 3.03 -5.99
CA PRO A 174 8.21 3.28 -7.25
C PRO A 174 8.67 2.35 -8.38
N ILE A 175 9.92 1.89 -8.36
CA ILE A 175 10.46 0.97 -9.37
C ILE A 175 9.84 -0.43 -9.17
N PHE A 176 9.84 -0.94 -7.94
CA PHE A 176 9.17 -2.20 -7.63
C PHE A 176 7.67 -2.15 -7.98
N PHE A 177 7.02 -1.03 -7.66
CA PHE A 177 5.61 -0.86 -8.01
C PHE A 177 5.38 -0.96 -9.53
N ARG A 178 6.20 -0.26 -10.32
CA ARG A 178 6.14 -0.30 -11.79
C ARG A 178 6.42 -1.70 -12.34
N ASP A 179 7.52 -2.31 -11.90
CA ASP A 179 8.07 -3.52 -12.52
C ASP A 179 7.41 -4.81 -12.02
N VAL A 180 6.76 -4.78 -10.86
CA VAL A 180 6.06 -5.93 -10.28
C VAL A 180 4.56 -5.70 -10.26
N VAL A 181 4.06 -4.71 -9.51
CA VAL A 181 2.61 -4.57 -9.31
C VAL A 181 1.90 -4.20 -10.61
N LEU A 182 2.34 -3.16 -11.31
CA LEU A 182 1.70 -2.77 -12.58
C LEU A 182 1.91 -3.83 -13.66
N LYS A 183 3.04 -4.53 -13.66
CA LYS A 183 3.29 -5.63 -14.60
C LYS A 183 2.36 -6.82 -14.34
N GLU A 184 2.11 -7.19 -13.08
CA GLU A 184 1.15 -8.26 -12.77
C GLU A 184 -0.27 -7.87 -13.21
N ILE A 185 -0.67 -6.60 -13.04
CA ILE A 185 -1.96 -6.12 -13.55
C ILE A 185 -2.00 -6.21 -15.08
N LYS A 186 -0.93 -5.81 -15.78
CA LYS A 186 -0.85 -5.94 -17.24
C LYS A 186 -0.97 -7.38 -17.68
N ASN A 187 -0.23 -8.28 -17.06
CA ASN A 187 -0.28 -9.70 -17.37
C ASN A 187 -1.68 -10.29 -17.15
N PHE A 188 -2.38 -9.85 -16.10
CA PHE A 188 -3.77 -10.27 -15.84
C PHE A 188 -4.70 -9.93 -17.01
N PHE A 189 -4.51 -8.78 -17.64
CA PHE A 189 -5.33 -8.33 -18.78
C PHE A 189 -4.72 -8.68 -20.15
N GLU A 190 -3.57 -9.36 -20.18
CA GLU A 190 -2.84 -9.66 -21.44
C GLU A 190 -2.51 -8.41 -22.26
N VAL A 191 -2.01 -7.34 -21.59
CA VAL A 191 -1.82 -5.98 -22.16
C VAL A 191 -0.35 -5.55 -22.11
#